data_33a91d697aba5f4bbdf2efdb294cf677
#
_entry.id   33a91d697aba5f4bbdf2efdb294cf677
#
_cell.length_a   1.000
_cell.length_b   1.000
_cell.length_c   1.000
_cell.angle_alpha   90.00
_cell.angle_beta   90.00
_cell.angle_gamma   90.00
#
_symmetry.space_group_name_H-M   'P 1'
#
loop_
_entity.id
_entity.type
_entity.pdbx_description
1 polymer ?
#
loop_
_entity_poly.entity_id
_entity_poly.type
_entity_poly.pdbx_seq_one_letter_code
_entity_poly.pdbx_strand_id
1 'polypeptide(L)'
;NAFLNWFAKTTPGSEGELPALTRAGIAHLYFVCIHPFEDGNGRIARALSEKALSQSIGQPTLAALSRILHGKRKAYYDALELNNKNNEITDWLVYFAKTILKAQSYSLNMIDFLIEKTKLYDRIGSQFNKRQGKVIERMFREGLEGFKGGLSTENYLSITGTSRAT
;
A
#
# COMPACT_ATOMS: atom_id res chain seq x y z
N ASN A 1 -23.06 -18.39 -8.40
CA ASN A 1 -22.56 -17.01 -8.44
C ASN A 1 -21.43 -16.92 -9.48
N ALA A 2 -21.66 -16.17 -10.57
CA ALA A 2 -20.74 -16.11 -11.73
C ALA A 2 -19.32 -15.67 -11.32
N PHE A 3 -19.19 -14.66 -10.47
CA PHE A 3 -17.89 -14.17 -9.99
C PHE A 3 -17.10 -15.26 -9.23
N LEU A 4 -17.74 -15.95 -8.30
CA LEU A 4 -17.06 -17.00 -7.52
C LEU A 4 -16.62 -18.18 -8.39
N ASN A 5 -17.44 -18.55 -9.36
CA ASN A 5 -17.09 -19.59 -10.33
C ASN A 5 -15.92 -19.17 -11.21
N TRP A 6 -15.92 -17.93 -11.72
CA TRP A 6 -14.80 -17.39 -12.48
C TRP A 6 -13.52 -17.34 -11.62
N PHE A 7 -13.62 -16.83 -10.39
CA PHE A 7 -12.48 -16.71 -9.48
C PHE A 7 -11.85 -18.07 -9.14
N ALA A 8 -12.67 -19.13 -8.99
CA ALA A 8 -12.19 -20.49 -8.76
C ALA A 8 -11.57 -21.11 -10.03
N LYS A 9 -12.19 -20.91 -11.21
CA LYS A 9 -11.72 -21.48 -12.48
C LYS A 9 -10.42 -20.86 -13.01
N THR A 10 -10.05 -19.68 -12.54
CA THR A 10 -8.85 -18.94 -12.99
C THR A 10 -7.68 -19.02 -12.02
N THR A 11 -7.75 -19.94 -11.03
CA THR A 11 -6.65 -20.15 -10.07
C THR A 11 -5.40 -20.72 -10.72
N PRO A 12 -4.22 -20.50 -10.16
CA PRO A 12 -2.99 -21.16 -10.60
C PRO A 12 -3.17 -22.69 -10.66
N GLY A 13 -2.69 -23.30 -11.75
CA GLY A 13 -2.81 -24.74 -12.01
C GLY A 13 -4.16 -25.19 -12.52
N SER A 14 -5.14 -24.30 -12.73
CA SER A 14 -6.42 -24.65 -13.37
C SER A 14 -6.33 -24.53 -14.89
N GLU A 15 -7.25 -25.18 -15.61
CA GLU A 15 -7.35 -25.10 -17.08
C GLU A 15 -7.54 -23.65 -17.57
N GLY A 16 -8.23 -22.81 -16.78
CA GLY A 16 -8.48 -21.41 -17.10
C GLY A 16 -7.53 -20.44 -16.40
N GLU A 17 -6.32 -20.88 -16.01
CA GLU A 17 -5.34 -20.05 -15.33
C GLU A 17 -5.06 -18.74 -16.06
N LEU A 18 -5.03 -17.65 -15.30
CA LEU A 18 -4.67 -16.32 -15.79
C LEU A 18 -3.36 -15.84 -15.15
N PRO A 19 -2.57 -15.00 -15.86
CA PRO A 19 -1.41 -14.34 -15.26
C PRO A 19 -1.78 -13.57 -14.00
N ALA A 20 -0.92 -13.61 -12.98
CA ALA A 20 -1.19 -13.10 -11.63
C ALA A 20 -1.79 -11.69 -11.60
N LEU A 21 -1.14 -10.73 -12.29
CA LEU A 21 -1.60 -9.34 -12.33
C LEU A 21 -2.92 -9.17 -13.09
N THR A 22 -3.10 -9.92 -14.18
CA THR A 22 -4.34 -9.92 -14.98
C THR A 22 -5.49 -10.43 -14.12
N ARG A 23 -5.33 -11.59 -13.49
CA ARG A 23 -6.35 -12.17 -12.61
C ARG A 23 -6.70 -11.25 -11.44
N ALA A 24 -5.71 -10.68 -10.77
CA ALA A 24 -5.92 -9.75 -9.67
C ALA A 24 -6.65 -8.47 -10.10
N GLY A 25 -6.28 -7.91 -11.26
CA GLY A 25 -6.93 -6.72 -11.82
C GLY A 25 -8.37 -6.98 -12.23
N ILE A 26 -8.64 -8.13 -12.88
CA ILE A 26 -10.01 -8.53 -13.24
C ILE A 26 -10.84 -8.78 -11.98
N ALA A 27 -10.30 -9.49 -10.99
CA ALA A 27 -11.01 -9.75 -9.73
C ALA A 27 -11.46 -8.45 -9.05
N HIS A 28 -10.57 -7.44 -9.04
CA HIS A 28 -10.88 -6.14 -8.49
C HIS A 28 -12.03 -5.45 -9.23
N LEU A 29 -11.86 -5.27 -10.55
CA LEU A 29 -12.84 -4.58 -11.39
C LEU A 29 -14.19 -5.29 -11.35
N TYR A 30 -14.20 -6.60 -11.59
CA TYR A 30 -15.42 -7.41 -11.63
C TYR A 30 -16.19 -7.30 -10.31
N PHE A 31 -15.51 -7.41 -9.16
CA PHE A 31 -16.16 -7.29 -7.86
C PHE A 31 -16.72 -5.88 -7.60
N VAL A 32 -15.98 -4.84 -7.96
CA VAL A 32 -16.44 -3.45 -7.82
C VAL A 32 -17.66 -3.17 -8.72
N CYS A 33 -17.69 -3.72 -9.95
CA CYS A 33 -18.81 -3.57 -10.87
C CYS A 33 -20.07 -4.31 -10.38
N ILE A 34 -19.95 -5.49 -9.77
CA ILE A 34 -21.12 -6.19 -9.17
C ILE A 34 -21.68 -5.40 -7.98
N HIS A 35 -20.82 -4.78 -7.19
CA HIS A 35 -21.15 -3.97 -6.02
C HIS A 35 -22.14 -4.64 -5.06
N PRO A 36 -21.87 -5.85 -4.54
CA PRO A 36 -22.88 -6.67 -3.86
C PRO A 36 -23.27 -6.21 -2.46
N PHE A 37 -22.55 -5.27 -1.86
CA PHE A 37 -22.75 -4.81 -0.49
C PHE A 37 -23.06 -3.30 -0.46
N GLU A 38 -23.78 -2.84 0.55
CA GLU A 38 -24.05 -1.42 0.77
C GLU A 38 -22.76 -0.64 1.05
N ASP A 39 -21.81 -1.23 1.82
CA ASP A 39 -20.49 -0.66 2.11
C ASP A 39 -19.41 -1.74 2.06
N GLY A 40 -18.16 -1.29 1.93
CA GLY A 40 -16.99 -2.16 2.00
C GLY A 40 -16.57 -2.80 0.68
N ASN A 41 -17.30 -2.61 -0.43
CA ASN A 41 -16.98 -3.23 -1.72
C ASN A 41 -15.54 -2.98 -2.17
N GLY A 42 -15.04 -1.75 -2.05
CA GLY A 42 -13.65 -1.42 -2.38
C GLY A 42 -12.63 -2.10 -1.48
N ARG A 43 -12.93 -2.31 -0.19
CA ARG A 43 -12.07 -3.04 0.75
C ARG A 43 -11.97 -4.52 0.37
N ILE A 44 -13.12 -5.12 0.08
CA ILE A 44 -13.22 -6.53 -0.34
C ILE A 44 -12.56 -6.74 -1.71
N ALA A 45 -12.78 -5.85 -2.67
CA ALA A 45 -12.12 -5.91 -3.98
C ALA A 45 -10.58 -5.91 -3.86
N ARG A 46 -10.02 -5.06 -2.99
CA ARG A 46 -8.57 -5.07 -2.70
C ARG A 46 -8.11 -6.39 -2.07
N ALA A 47 -8.84 -6.88 -1.08
CA ALA A 47 -8.51 -8.17 -0.44
C ALA A 47 -8.58 -9.35 -1.44
N LEU A 48 -9.54 -9.35 -2.36
CA LEU A 48 -9.63 -10.35 -3.43
C LEU A 48 -8.46 -10.25 -4.41
N SER A 49 -8.03 -9.04 -4.74
CA SER A 49 -6.83 -8.82 -5.58
C SER A 49 -5.57 -9.34 -4.90
N GLU A 50 -5.39 -9.02 -3.62
CA GLU A 50 -4.25 -9.50 -2.83
C GLU A 50 -4.28 -11.02 -2.69
N LYS A 51 -5.46 -11.61 -2.48
CA LYS A 51 -5.64 -13.08 -2.48
C LYS A 51 -5.25 -13.69 -3.82
N ALA A 52 -5.69 -13.11 -4.94
CA ALA A 52 -5.35 -13.59 -6.28
C ALA A 52 -3.83 -13.56 -6.52
N LEU A 53 -3.16 -12.47 -6.15
CA LEU A 53 -1.70 -12.36 -6.24
C LEU A 53 -0.99 -13.38 -5.34
N SER A 54 -1.42 -13.52 -4.09
CA SER A 54 -0.84 -14.46 -3.13
C SER A 54 -0.95 -15.90 -3.61
N GLN A 55 -2.08 -16.28 -4.20
CA GLN A 55 -2.27 -17.60 -4.77
C GLN A 55 -1.30 -17.89 -5.94
N SER A 56 -1.05 -16.89 -6.78
CA SER A 56 -0.14 -17.04 -7.92
C SER A 56 1.34 -17.04 -7.52
N ILE A 57 1.70 -16.34 -6.45
CA ILE A 57 3.09 -16.26 -5.95
C ILE A 57 3.40 -17.40 -4.97
N GLY A 58 2.39 -18.07 -4.42
CA GLY A 58 2.52 -19.11 -3.41
C GLY A 58 2.83 -18.61 -1.99
N GLN A 59 2.79 -17.29 -1.77
CA GLN A 59 3.04 -16.65 -0.48
C GLN A 59 2.26 -15.34 -0.34
N PRO A 60 2.03 -14.83 0.89
CA PRO A 60 1.37 -13.55 1.11
C PRO A 60 2.08 -12.40 0.39
N THR A 61 1.31 -11.50 -0.21
CA THR A 61 1.86 -10.29 -0.83
C THR A 61 2.01 -9.18 0.21
N LEU A 62 3.12 -8.44 0.12
CA LEU A 62 3.39 -7.26 0.95
C LEU A 62 3.06 -5.96 0.20
N ALA A 63 2.06 -5.97 -0.68
CA ALA A 63 1.71 -4.79 -1.46
C ALA A 63 0.82 -3.84 -0.65
N ALA A 64 1.30 -2.62 -0.41
CA ALA A 64 0.54 -1.57 0.26
C ALA A 64 -0.52 -0.93 -0.67
N LEU A 65 -1.36 -1.78 -1.31
CA LEU A 65 -2.32 -1.36 -2.34
C LEU A 65 -3.29 -0.28 -1.83
N SER A 66 -3.84 -0.48 -0.63
CA SER A 66 -4.75 0.49 -0.01
C SER A 66 -4.12 1.86 0.18
N ARG A 67 -2.84 1.94 0.55
CA ARG A 67 -2.08 3.19 0.72
C ARG A 67 -1.96 3.95 -0.60
N ILE A 68 -1.55 3.24 -1.67
CA ILE A 68 -1.34 3.85 -2.98
C ILE A 68 -2.66 4.33 -3.60
N LEU A 69 -3.72 3.54 -3.50
CA LEU A 69 -5.04 3.91 -4.01
C LEU A 69 -5.64 5.10 -3.24
N HIS A 70 -5.47 5.14 -1.91
CA HIS A 70 -5.92 6.27 -1.11
C HIS A 70 -5.23 7.58 -1.51
N GLY A 71 -3.90 7.55 -1.72
CA GLY A 71 -3.14 8.72 -2.15
C GLY A 71 -3.47 9.22 -3.56
N LYS A 72 -4.14 8.39 -4.39
CA LYS A 72 -4.52 8.71 -5.77
C LYS A 72 -6.00 8.43 -6.04
N ARG A 73 -6.84 8.74 -5.07
CA ARG A 73 -8.26 8.40 -5.08
C ARG A 73 -9.00 8.82 -6.36
N LYS A 74 -8.77 10.06 -6.83
CA LYS A 74 -9.41 10.54 -8.07
C LYS A 74 -9.04 9.67 -9.26
N ALA A 75 -7.75 9.45 -9.51
CA ALA A 75 -7.28 8.64 -10.63
C ALA A 75 -7.78 7.19 -10.58
N TYR A 76 -7.98 6.65 -9.39
CA TYR A 76 -8.56 5.33 -9.20
C TYR A 76 -10.03 5.27 -9.64
N TYR A 77 -10.84 6.25 -9.23
CA TYR A 77 -12.25 6.29 -9.64
C TYR A 77 -12.40 6.60 -11.12
N ASP A 78 -11.59 7.52 -11.67
CA ASP A 78 -11.55 7.80 -13.10
C ASP A 78 -11.24 6.53 -13.92
N ALA A 79 -10.25 5.73 -13.47
CA ALA A 79 -9.90 4.47 -14.13
C ALA A 79 -11.03 3.43 -14.04
N LEU A 80 -11.74 3.33 -12.93
CA LEU A 80 -12.91 2.45 -12.80
C LEU A 80 -14.04 2.90 -13.75
N GLU A 81 -14.36 4.18 -13.76
CA GLU A 81 -15.46 4.72 -14.58
C GLU A 81 -15.22 4.55 -16.08
N LEU A 82 -13.99 4.69 -16.53
CA LEU A 82 -13.63 4.49 -17.93
C LEU A 82 -13.75 3.03 -18.36
N ASN A 83 -13.58 2.07 -17.46
CA ASN A 83 -13.47 0.65 -17.78
C ASN A 83 -14.66 -0.21 -17.31
N ASN A 84 -15.74 0.40 -16.79
CA ASN A 84 -16.93 -0.34 -16.37
C ASN A 84 -18.08 -0.35 -17.40
N LYS A 85 -17.83 0.16 -18.61
CA LYS A 85 -18.88 0.39 -19.63
C LYS A 85 -18.93 -0.69 -20.71
N ASN A 86 -17.84 -1.42 -20.89
CA ASN A 86 -17.72 -2.48 -21.90
C ASN A 86 -16.70 -3.55 -21.45
N ASN A 87 -16.43 -4.52 -22.34
CA ASN A 87 -15.49 -5.61 -22.04
C ASN A 87 -14.04 -5.28 -22.40
N GLU A 88 -13.74 -4.10 -22.93
CA GLU A 88 -12.38 -3.65 -23.17
C GLU A 88 -11.84 -3.01 -21.87
N ILE A 89 -10.92 -3.71 -21.21
CA ILE A 89 -10.40 -3.35 -19.90
C ILE A 89 -8.87 -3.25 -19.87
N THR A 90 -8.23 -3.14 -21.02
CA THR A 90 -6.76 -3.07 -21.12
C THR A 90 -6.20 -1.88 -20.34
N ASP A 91 -6.81 -0.72 -20.44
CA ASP A 91 -6.37 0.48 -19.72
C ASP A 91 -6.49 0.31 -18.19
N TRP A 92 -7.54 -0.36 -17.72
CA TRP A 92 -7.67 -0.75 -16.32
C TRP A 92 -6.53 -1.68 -15.89
N LEU A 93 -6.25 -2.73 -16.65
CA LEU A 93 -5.20 -3.69 -16.32
C LEU A 93 -3.82 -3.04 -16.27
N VAL A 94 -3.52 -2.13 -17.21
CA VAL A 94 -2.28 -1.34 -17.20
C VAL A 94 -2.21 -0.42 -15.99
N TYR A 95 -3.29 0.30 -15.68
CA TYR A 95 -3.38 1.14 -14.49
C TYR A 95 -3.18 0.33 -13.21
N PHE A 96 -3.86 -0.81 -13.10
CA PHE A 96 -3.80 -1.69 -11.94
C PHE A 96 -2.40 -2.27 -11.74
N ALA A 97 -1.78 -2.79 -12.81
CA ALA A 97 -0.41 -3.32 -12.77
C ALA A 97 0.60 -2.26 -12.30
N LYS A 98 0.54 -1.03 -12.85
CA LYS A 98 1.37 0.09 -12.40
C LYS A 98 1.13 0.44 -10.93
N THR A 99 -0.10 0.31 -10.46
CA THR A 99 -0.47 0.57 -9.06
C THR A 99 0.11 -0.51 -8.13
N ILE A 100 0.05 -1.79 -8.50
CA ILE A 100 0.68 -2.89 -7.77
C ILE A 100 2.19 -2.70 -7.67
N LEU A 101 2.87 -2.37 -8.78
CA LEU A 101 4.32 -2.13 -8.77
C LEU A 101 4.71 -0.99 -7.81
N LYS A 102 3.94 0.10 -7.81
CA LYS A 102 4.15 1.20 -6.85
C LYS A 102 3.90 0.76 -5.41
N ALA A 103 2.88 -0.06 -5.18
CA ALA A 103 2.58 -0.58 -3.85
C ALA A 103 3.69 -1.50 -3.32
N GLN A 104 4.25 -2.34 -4.18
CA GLN A 104 5.41 -3.19 -3.85
C GLN A 104 6.65 -2.34 -3.54
N SER A 105 6.99 -1.37 -4.40
CA SER A 105 8.13 -0.47 -4.17
C SER A 105 7.98 0.30 -2.85
N TYR A 106 6.78 0.80 -2.55
CA TYR A 106 6.52 1.46 -1.27
C TYR A 106 6.73 0.51 -0.08
N SER A 107 6.25 -0.74 -0.18
CA SER A 107 6.43 -1.73 0.89
C SER A 107 7.89 -2.10 1.10
N LEU A 108 8.66 -2.27 0.04
CA LEU A 108 10.11 -2.54 0.14
C LEU A 108 10.84 -1.38 0.81
N ASN A 109 10.60 -0.15 0.37
CA ASN A 109 11.19 1.05 1.00
C ASN A 109 10.80 1.17 2.48
N MET A 110 9.57 0.80 2.84
CA MET A 110 9.13 0.80 4.25
C MET A 110 9.88 -0.26 5.08
N ILE A 111 10.09 -1.45 4.52
CA ILE A 111 10.87 -2.51 5.17
C ILE A 111 12.30 -2.04 5.38
N ASP A 112 12.96 -1.50 4.36
CA ASP A 112 14.31 -0.97 4.46
C ASP A 112 14.41 0.13 5.51
N PHE A 113 13.44 1.05 5.51
CA PHE A 113 13.36 2.11 6.53
C PHE A 113 13.25 1.52 7.96
N LEU A 114 12.42 0.50 8.16
CA LEU A 114 12.27 -0.13 9.48
C LEU A 114 13.53 -0.88 9.90
N ILE A 115 14.22 -1.53 8.96
CA ILE A 115 15.51 -2.21 9.22
C ILE A 115 16.55 -1.18 9.66
N GLU A 116 16.71 -0.10 8.90
CA GLU A 116 17.70 0.94 9.22
C GLU A 116 17.38 1.66 10.53
N LYS A 117 16.10 1.90 10.80
CA LYS A 117 15.64 2.42 12.09
C LYS A 117 16.04 1.48 13.24
N THR A 118 15.80 0.19 13.10
CA THR A 118 16.16 -0.82 14.12
C THR A 118 17.66 -0.84 14.35
N LYS A 119 18.46 -0.92 13.28
CA LYS A 119 19.94 -0.86 13.36
C LYS A 119 20.44 0.39 14.08
N LEU A 120 19.82 1.55 13.84
CA LEU A 120 20.19 2.77 14.55
C LEU A 120 19.94 2.66 16.05
N TYR A 121 18.75 2.19 16.45
CA TYR A 121 18.41 2.02 17.85
C TYR A 121 19.28 0.98 18.55
N ASP A 122 19.60 -0.14 17.91
CA ASP A 122 20.48 -1.17 18.43
C ASP A 122 21.90 -0.64 18.66
N ARG A 123 22.40 0.19 17.73
CA ARG A 123 23.75 0.73 17.78
C ARG A 123 23.93 1.85 18.82
N ILE A 124 23.00 2.79 18.90
CA ILE A 124 23.16 4.02 19.71
C ILE A 124 21.93 4.41 20.52
N GLY A 125 20.86 3.60 20.54
CA GLY A 125 19.62 3.93 21.22
C GLY A 125 19.80 4.18 22.73
N SER A 126 20.68 3.42 23.39
CA SER A 126 21.01 3.57 24.82
C SER A 126 21.82 4.84 25.13
N GLN A 127 22.42 5.49 24.13
CA GLN A 127 23.20 6.70 24.28
C GLN A 127 22.35 7.98 24.20
N PHE A 128 21.10 7.86 23.78
CA PHE A 128 20.21 9.02 23.69
C PHE A 128 19.76 9.48 25.08
N ASN A 129 19.94 10.76 25.37
CA ASN A 129 19.27 11.37 26.48
C ASN A 129 17.76 11.52 26.19
N LYS A 130 16.94 11.82 27.21
CA LYS A 130 15.48 11.91 27.09
C LYS A 130 15.01 12.88 25.99
N ARG A 131 15.72 13.99 25.77
CA ARG A 131 15.37 14.98 24.74
C ARG A 131 15.70 14.46 23.35
N GLN A 132 16.89 13.91 23.16
CA GLN A 132 17.31 13.29 21.89
C GLN A 132 16.37 12.14 21.51
N GLY A 133 16.00 11.28 22.46
CA GLY A 133 15.06 10.19 22.22
C GLY A 133 13.71 10.67 21.72
N LYS A 134 13.12 11.72 22.32
CA LYS A 134 11.87 12.32 21.86
C LYS A 134 11.97 12.86 20.41
N VAL A 135 13.06 13.50 20.09
CA VAL A 135 13.29 14.09 18.74
C VAL A 135 13.42 12.98 17.70
N ILE A 136 14.26 11.98 17.96
CA ILE A 136 14.47 10.85 17.06
C ILE A 136 13.17 10.08 16.86
N GLU A 137 12.42 9.80 17.93
CA GLU A 137 11.11 9.15 17.85
C GLU A 137 10.13 9.97 16.98
N ARG A 138 10.09 11.30 17.17
CA ARG A 138 9.22 12.17 16.37
C ARG A 138 9.61 12.19 14.90
N MET A 139 10.91 12.22 14.59
CA MET A 139 11.39 12.14 13.21
C MET A 139 11.03 10.80 12.54
N PHE A 140 11.23 9.69 13.24
CA PHE A 140 10.88 8.37 12.69
C PHE A 140 9.38 8.10 12.59
N ARG A 141 8.56 8.83 13.34
CA ARG A 141 7.08 8.72 13.23
C ARG A 141 6.56 9.18 11.88
N GLU A 142 7.23 10.12 11.23
CA GLU A 142 6.86 10.61 9.89
C GLU A 142 7.15 9.57 8.77
N GLY A 143 7.95 8.54 9.05
CA GLY A 143 8.24 7.45 8.14
C GLY A 143 8.96 7.89 6.87
N LEU A 144 8.62 7.26 5.74
CA LEU A 144 9.26 7.48 4.44
C LEU A 144 9.04 8.90 3.87
N GLU A 145 7.99 9.58 4.29
CA GLU A 145 7.70 10.95 3.82
C GLU A 145 8.64 12.00 4.42
N GLY A 146 9.36 11.57 5.46
CA GLY A 146 10.34 12.41 6.15
C GLY A 146 9.72 13.46 7.05
N PHE A 147 10.53 14.05 7.90
CA PHE A 147 10.12 15.09 8.83
C PHE A 147 10.11 16.46 8.13
N LYS A 148 8.92 17.01 7.90
CA LYS A 148 8.76 18.30 7.21
C LYS A 148 9.47 19.43 7.95
N GLY A 149 10.29 20.21 7.22
CA GLY A 149 11.07 21.30 7.76
C GLY A 149 12.38 20.87 8.45
N GLY A 150 12.69 19.58 8.46
CA GLY A 150 13.91 19.04 9.07
C GLY A 150 14.02 19.32 10.57
N LEU A 151 15.17 19.02 11.17
CA LEU A 151 15.46 19.29 12.56
C LEU A 151 16.05 20.71 12.73
N SER A 152 15.22 21.73 12.62
CA SER A 152 15.58 23.11 13.01
C SER A 152 15.62 23.28 14.52
N THR A 153 16.27 24.35 15.00
CA THR A 153 16.25 24.71 16.43
C THR A 153 14.82 24.87 16.96
N GLU A 154 13.95 25.48 16.16
CA GLU A 154 12.53 25.68 16.54
C GLU A 154 11.78 24.37 16.67
N ASN A 155 11.94 23.47 15.72
CA ASN A 155 11.36 22.12 15.79
C ASN A 155 11.90 21.34 17.00
N TYR A 156 13.21 21.44 17.27
CA TYR A 156 13.80 20.80 18.44
C TYR A 156 13.19 21.30 19.75
N LEU A 157 13.11 22.62 19.92
CA LEU A 157 12.53 23.24 21.12
C LEU A 157 11.05 22.86 21.28
N SER A 158 10.28 22.89 20.20
CA SER A 158 8.88 22.49 20.18
C SER A 158 8.69 21.03 20.59
N ILE A 159 9.48 20.10 20.05
CA ILE A 159 9.39 18.67 20.34
C ILE A 159 9.82 18.37 21.80
N THR A 160 10.86 19.05 22.27
CA THR A 160 11.45 18.77 23.60
C THR A 160 10.78 19.55 24.73
N GLY A 161 10.01 20.59 24.42
CA GLY A 161 9.41 21.49 25.41
C GLY A 161 10.44 22.33 26.16
N THR A 162 11.58 22.67 25.51
CA THR A 162 12.65 23.46 26.13
C THR A 162 12.71 24.87 25.56
N SER A 163 13.21 25.84 26.34
CA SER A 163 13.54 27.18 25.89
C SER A 163 14.93 27.23 25.25
N ARG A 164 15.20 28.25 24.46
CA ARG A 164 16.59 28.59 24.09
C ARG A 164 17.37 28.88 25.39
N ALA A 165 18.49 28.17 25.58
CA ALA A 165 19.41 28.61 26.63
C ALA A 165 19.93 30.01 26.26
N THR A 166 19.81 30.92 27.18
CA THR A 166 20.37 32.25 27.12
C THR A 166 21.87 32.15 27.26
#